data_a2da813207caf3d3bd2c2c454ac67849
#
_entry.id   a2da813207caf3d3bd2c2c454ac67849
#
_cell.length_a   1.000
_cell.length_b   1.000
_cell.length_c   1.000
_cell.angle_alpha   90.00
_cell.angle_beta   90.00
_cell.angle_gamma   90.00
#
_symmetry.space_group_name_H-M   'P 1'
#
loop_
_entity.id
_entity.type
_entity.pdbx_description
1 polymer ?
#
loop_
_entity_poly.entity_id
_entity_poly.type
_entity_poly.pdbx_seq_one_letter_code
_entity_poly.pdbx_strand_id
1 'polypeptide(L)'
;MPKYYKRKYYRGNRDKYSVEQTAGTLATDALGDGGTTVVVPTTVQGMRKVKHLTISMAQNTSGTGLFWALVYVPQGTTVNKLNVDEGNMYEPNQFVMSCGIFDVDAGPMRITSPVSRNLNSGDSIALVLHSNTPSTSFSYVVRYAVTLQ
;
A
#
# COMPACT_ATOMS: atom_id res chain seq x y z
N MET A 1 -55.66 -18.58 16.07
CA MET A 1 -54.38 -18.24 16.73
C MET A 1 -53.35 -17.96 15.67
N PRO A 2 -52.78 -16.75 15.58
CA PRO A 2 -51.77 -16.44 14.56
C PRO A 2 -50.43 -17.09 14.92
N LYS A 3 -49.88 -17.87 13.99
CA LYS A 3 -48.55 -18.47 14.11
C LYS A 3 -47.49 -17.36 13.93
N TYR A 4 -46.84 -16.96 15.00
CA TYR A 4 -45.67 -16.09 14.94
C TYR A 4 -44.51 -16.83 14.31
N TYR A 5 -44.18 -16.50 13.07
CA TYR A 5 -42.93 -16.92 12.43
C TYR A 5 -41.77 -16.22 13.13
N LYS A 6 -41.03 -16.94 13.98
CA LYS A 6 -39.74 -16.47 14.47
C LYS A 6 -38.78 -16.35 13.25
N ARG A 7 -38.53 -15.12 12.81
CA ARG A 7 -37.47 -14.86 11.85
C ARG A 7 -36.16 -15.35 12.48
N LYS A 8 -35.60 -16.44 11.94
CA LYS A 8 -34.24 -16.84 12.24
C LYS A 8 -33.34 -15.73 11.67
N TYR A 9 -32.80 -14.89 12.51
CA TYR A 9 -31.71 -14.01 12.14
C TYR A 9 -30.51 -14.91 11.87
N TYR A 10 -30.26 -15.18 10.60
CA TYR A 10 -28.97 -15.68 10.18
C TYR A 10 -27.97 -14.56 10.52
N ARG A 11 -27.20 -14.74 11.58
CA ARG A 11 -25.95 -14.01 11.77
C ARG A 11 -25.06 -14.44 10.59
N GLY A 12 -25.11 -13.71 9.51
CA GLY A 12 -24.14 -13.88 8.42
C GLY A 12 -22.76 -13.87 9.06
N ASN A 13 -21.94 -14.83 8.68
CA ASN A 13 -20.52 -14.84 9.03
C ASN A 13 -19.98 -13.45 8.66
N ARG A 14 -19.79 -12.58 9.64
CA ARG A 14 -19.12 -11.31 9.42
C ARG A 14 -17.70 -11.70 9.07
N ASP A 15 -17.30 -11.38 7.84
CA ASP A 15 -15.91 -11.54 7.42
C ASP A 15 -15.03 -10.98 8.53
N LYS A 16 -14.32 -11.86 9.21
CA LYS A 16 -13.39 -11.44 10.24
C LYS A 16 -12.23 -10.79 9.51
N TYR A 17 -12.10 -9.49 9.63
CA TYR A 17 -10.92 -8.77 9.14
C TYR A 17 -10.09 -8.31 10.33
N SER A 18 -8.78 -8.34 10.15
CA SER A 18 -7.82 -7.70 11.05
C SER A 18 -7.37 -6.38 10.44
N VAL A 19 -7.08 -5.41 11.29
CA VAL A 19 -6.43 -4.16 10.87
C VAL A 19 -4.96 -4.28 11.21
N GLU A 20 -4.12 -4.12 10.22
CA GLU A 20 -2.67 -4.18 10.35
C GLU A 20 -2.05 -2.82 10.04
N GLN A 21 -0.89 -2.58 10.61
CA GLN A 21 -0.13 -1.35 10.42
C GLN A 21 1.35 -1.68 10.25
N THR A 22 1.95 -1.06 9.26
CA THR A 22 3.41 -1.05 9.05
C THR A 22 3.88 0.39 9.09
N ALA A 23 4.94 0.65 9.85
CA ALA A 23 5.53 1.97 9.96
C ALA A 23 7.06 1.87 9.89
N GLY A 24 7.70 2.88 9.39
CA GLY A 24 9.16 2.93 9.29
C GLY A 24 9.67 4.22 8.68
N THR A 25 10.97 4.21 8.44
CA THR A 25 11.65 5.27 7.70
C THR A 25 12.22 4.68 6.42
N LEU A 26 12.04 5.38 5.32
CA LEU A 26 12.57 5.03 4.02
C LEU A 26 13.47 6.15 3.54
N ALA A 27 14.70 5.80 3.18
CA ALA A 27 15.63 6.72 2.54
C ALA A 27 15.71 6.43 1.04
N THR A 28 15.77 7.48 0.23
CA THR A 28 16.08 7.36 -1.19
C THR A 28 17.59 7.20 -1.41
N ASP A 29 17.97 6.52 -2.46
CA ASP A 29 19.37 6.34 -2.86
C ASP A 29 19.94 7.59 -3.55
N ALA A 30 21.14 7.46 -4.12
CA ALA A 30 21.82 8.55 -4.83
C ALA A 30 21.08 9.00 -6.10
N LEU A 31 20.18 8.18 -6.64
CA LEU A 31 19.33 8.51 -7.80
C LEU A 31 17.97 9.05 -7.39
N GLY A 32 17.69 9.11 -6.09
CA GLY A 32 16.41 9.55 -5.56
C GLY A 32 15.37 8.45 -5.42
N ASP A 33 15.73 7.19 -5.66
CA ASP A 33 14.82 6.05 -5.64
C ASP A 33 14.80 5.36 -4.28
N GLY A 34 13.62 4.92 -3.86
CA GLY A 34 13.45 4.14 -2.64
C GLY A 34 12.24 3.19 -2.74
N GLY A 35 12.30 2.10 -2.01
CA GLY A 35 11.19 1.16 -1.97
C GLY A 35 11.20 0.30 -0.71
N THR A 36 10.02 -0.03 -0.21
CA THR A 36 9.86 -0.91 0.95
C THR A 36 8.57 -1.72 0.84
N THR A 37 8.59 -2.93 1.36
CA THR A 37 7.41 -3.77 1.45
C THR A 37 6.53 -3.30 2.61
N VAL A 38 5.29 -2.93 2.31
CA VAL A 38 4.32 -2.45 3.30
C VAL A 38 3.30 -3.51 3.70
N VAL A 39 2.96 -4.42 2.80
CA VAL A 39 2.19 -5.63 3.09
C VAL A 39 3.09 -6.83 2.88
N VAL A 40 3.52 -7.43 3.97
CA VAL A 40 4.49 -8.53 3.97
C VAL A 40 3.88 -9.78 3.32
N PRO A 41 4.64 -10.53 2.50
CA PRO A 41 4.17 -11.78 1.94
C PRO A 41 3.93 -12.81 3.07
N THR A 42 2.97 -13.69 2.86
CA THR A 42 2.69 -14.80 3.77
C THR A 42 3.08 -16.13 3.15
N THR A 43 3.53 -17.06 3.96
CA THR A 43 3.74 -18.45 3.58
C THR A 43 2.50 -19.32 3.77
N VAL A 44 1.49 -18.80 4.45
CA VAL A 44 0.22 -19.51 4.68
C VAL A 44 -0.50 -19.65 3.35
N GLN A 45 -0.87 -20.88 3.00
CA GLN A 45 -1.67 -21.13 1.81
C GLN A 45 -3.07 -20.52 1.97
N GLY A 46 -3.58 -19.96 0.89
CA GLY A 46 -4.87 -19.30 0.85
C GLY A 46 -4.77 -17.90 0.27
N MET A 47 -5.91 -17.29 0.06
CA MET A 47 -6.02 -15.96 -0.48
C MET A 47 -6.38 -14.97 0.63
N ARG A 48 -5.60 -13.90 0.73
CA ARG A 48 -5.89 -12.75 1.59
C ARG A 48 -6.47 -11.64 0.74
N LYS A 49 -7.48 -10.96 1.23
CA LYS A 49 -7.96 -9.72 0.61
C LYS A 49 -7.49 -8.54 1.45
N VAL A 50 -6.67 -7.69 0.85
CA VAL A 50 -6.22 -6.43 1.44
C VAL A 50 -7.09 -5.30 0.91
N LYS A 51 -7.59 -4.44 1.79
CA LYS A 51 -8.46 -3.30 1.45
C LYS A 51 -8.23 -2.14 2.42
N HIS A 52 -8.76 -0.97 2.05
CA HIS A 52 -8.68 0.25 2.86
C HIS A 52 -7.24 0.67 3.20
N LEU A 53 -6.36 0.61 2.21
CA LEU A 53 -4.98 1.07 2.36
C LEU A 53 -4.98 2.57 2.64
N THR A 54 -4.43 2.95 3.78
CA THR A 54 -4.21 4.34 4.16
C THR A 54 -2.72 4.55 4.36
N ILE A 55 -2.15 5.51 3.64
CA ILE A 55 -0.75 5.90 3.72
C ILE A 55 -0.67 7.26 4.35
N SER A 56 0.17 7.40 5.36
CA SER A 56 0.59 8.69 5.89
C SER A 56 2.10 8.80 5.72
N MET A 57 2.56 9.90 5.17
CA MET A 57 3.99 10.16 4.95
C MET A 57 4.35 11.54 5.47
N ALA A 58 5.57 11.66 5.99
CA ALA A 58 6.19 12.91 6.36
C ALA A 58 7.65 12.89 5.95
N GLN A 59 8.14 13.99 5.44
CA GLN A 59 9.55 14.15 5.10
C GLN A 59 10.32 14.52 6.36
N ASN A 60 11.49 13.92 6.54
CA ASN A 60 12.36 14.14 7.67
C ASN A 60 13.51 15.12 7.34
N THR A 61 13.79 15.30 6.05
CA THR A 61 14.85 16.19 5.53
C THR A 61 14.25 17.14 4.50
N SER A 62 14.77 18.34 4.40
CA SER A 62 14.35 19.30 3.37
C SER A 62 14.64 18.76 1.97
N GLY A 63 13.69 18.91 1.06
CA GLY A 63 13.80 18.48 -0.32
C GLY A 63 12.59 18.93 -1.13
N THR A 64 12.66 18.75 -2.43
CA THR A 64 11.58 19.10 -3.35
C THR A 64 10.83 17.85 -3.78
N GLY A 65 9.55 17.95 -3.98
CA GLY A 65 8.65 16.99 -4.63
C GLY A 65 8.99 15.49 -4.53
N LEU A 66 8.05 14.71 -4.10
CA LEU A 66 8.15 13.27 -4.01
C LEU A 66 7.07 12.62 -4.87
N PHE A 67 7.48 11.72 -5.75
CA PHE A 67 6.56 10.80 -6.40
C PHE A 67 6.47 9.52 -5.61
N TRP A 68 5.27 8.97 -5.47
CA TRP A 68 5.05 7.72 -4.75
C TRP A 68 4.08 6.82 -5.52
N ALA A 69 4.26 5.52 -5.36
CA ALA A 69 3.31 4.53 -5.84
C ALA A 69 3.19 3.36 -4.87
N LEU A 70 1.99 2.81 -4.76
CA LEU A 70 1.74 1.49 -4.21
C LEU A 70 1.72 0.48 -5.33
N VAL A 71 2.57 -0.52 -5.22
CA VAL A 71 2.79 -1.53 -6.26
C VAL A 71 2.48 -2.92 -5.70
N TYR A 72 1.66 -3.67 -6.41
CA TYR A 72 1.49 -5.09 -6.18
C TYR A 72 2.72 -5.84 -6.70
N VAL A 73 3.28 -6.69 -5.86
CA VAL A 73 4.48 -7.47 -6.17
C VAL A 73 4.12 -8.96 -6.13
N PRO A 74 3.97 -9.62 -7.29
CA PRO A 74 3.73 -11.05 -7.36
C PRO A 74 4.88 -11.85 -6.76
N GLN A 75 4.58 -13.04 -6.27
CA GLN A 75 5.60 -13.97 -5.78
C GLN A 75 6.70 -14.18 -6.83
N GLY A 76 7.95 -14.14 -6.37
CA GLY A 76 9.12 -14.35 -7.24
C GLY A 76 9.55 -13.14 -8.05
N THR A 77 8.88 -12.00 -7.92
CA THR A 77 9.29 -10.73 -8.53
C THR A 77 9.94 -9.81 -7.51
N THR A 78 10.80 -8.92 -7.97
CA THR A 78 11.40 -7.86 -7.18
C THR A 78 10.58 -6.58 -7.28
N VAL A 79 10.65 -5.74 -6.25
CA VAL A 79 10.04 -4.42 -6.28
C VAL A 79 10.73 -3.58 -7.35
N ASN A 80 9.97 -3.15 -8.37
CA ASN A 80 10.49 -2.21 -9.34
C ASN A 80 10.52 -0.81 -8.75
N LYS A 81 11.66 -0.14 -8.87
CA LYS A 81 11.80 1.26 -8.53
C LYS A 81 11.07 2.12 -9.58
N LEU A 82 10.53 3.25 -9.14
CA LEU A 82 9.99 4.24 -10.07
C LEU A 82 11.17 4.89 -10.80
N ASN A 83 11.27 4.66 -12.09
CA ASN A 83 12.23 5.37 -12.93
C ASN A 83 11.52 6.51 -13.67
N VAL A 84 11.69 7.73 -13.17
CA VAL A 84 11.03 8.93 -13.71
C VAL A 84 11.68 9.39 -15.01
N ASP A 85 12.97 9.11 -15.18
CA ASP A 85 13.74 9.59 -16.35
C ASP A 85 13.32 8.90 -17.66
N GLU A 86 12.73 7.71 -17.57
CA GLU A 86 12.27 6.94 -18.73
C GLU A 86 10.80 7.17 -19.10
N GLY A 87 10.12 8.10 -18.44
CA GLY A 87 8.71 8.36 -18.71
C GLY A 87 7.75 7.25 -18.25
N ASN A 88 8.25 6.25 -17.53
CA ASN A 88 7.52 5.05 -17.10
C ASN A 88 6.49 5.30 -15.98
N MET A 89 6.39 6.52 -15.46
CA MET A 89 5.37 6.88 -14.48
C MET A 89 3.92 6.66 -14.95
N TYR A 90 3.72 6.66 -16.27
CA TYR A 90 2.39 6.54 -16.88
C TYR A 90 2.21 5.25 -17.66
N GLU A 91 3.17 4.36 -17.65
CA GLU A 91 2.89 3.03 -18.17
C GLU A 91 1.77 2.41 -17.36
N PRO A 92 0.68 1.98 -18.00
CA PRO A 92 -0.42 1.30 -17.32
C PRO A 92 0.05 -0.08 -16.87
N ASN A 93 0.97 -0.08 -15.92
CA ASN A 93 1.43 -1.30 -15.30
C ASN A 93 0.30 -1.78 -14.41
N GLN A 94 -0.26 -2.93 -14.74
CA GLN A 94 -1.30 -3.61 -13.96
C GLN A 94 -0.93 -3.82 -12.48
N PHE A 95 0.33 -3.60 -12.13
CA PHE A 95 0.85 -3.74 -10.78
C PHE A 95 0.73 -2.47 -9.94
N VAL A 96 0.58 -1.30 -10.56
CA VAL A 96 0.37 -0.03 -9.84
C VAL A 96 -1.05 0.02 -9.31
N MET A 97 -1.20 0.06 -8.00
CA MET A 97 -2.50 0.13 -7.33
C MET A 97 -2.95 1.57 -7.09
N SER A 98 -2.02 2.44 -6.78
CA SER A 98 -2.24 3.87 -6.55
C SER A 98 -0.92 4.60 -6.69
N CYS A 99 -0.94 5.81 -7.21
CA CYS A 99 0.22 6.66 -7.32
C CYS A 99 -0.16 8.13 -7.12
N GLY A 100 0.83 8.97 -6.89
CA GLY A 100 0.62 10.39 -6.73
C GLY A 100 1.91 11.15 -6.48
N ILE A 101 1.73 12.45 -6.27
CA ILE A 101 2.80 13.39 -5.94
C ILE A 101 2.57 13.86 -4.51
N PHE A 102 3.63 13.92 -3.73
CA PHE A 102 3.65 14.51 -2.41
C PHE A 102 4.39 15.85 -2.48
N ASP A 103 3.67 16.90 -2.13
CA ASP A 103 4.26 18.22 -1.95
C ASP A 103 4.78 18.35 -0.52
N VAL A 104 6.08 18.46 -0.40
CA VAL A 104 6.76 18.50 0.89
C VAL A 104 6.44 19.76 1.67
N ASP A 105 6.20 20.87 0.98
CA ASP A 105 5.90 22.17 1.59
C ASP A 105 4.46 22.21 2.15
N ALA A 106 3.60 21.29 1.70
CA ALA A 106 2.22 21.18 2.22
C ALA A 106 2.13 20.47 3.57
N GLY A 107 3.23 19.95 4.10
CA GLY A 107 3.26 19.21 5.37
C GLY A 107 2.94 17.72 5.24
N PRO A 108 2.66 17.01 6.35
CA PRO A 108 2.39 15.56 6.31
C PRO A 108 1.21 15.21 5.43
N MET A 109 1.38 14.21 4.58
CA MET A 109 0.37 13.72 3.66
C MET A 109 -0.35 12.49 4.22
N ARG A 110 -1.66 12.42 4.01
CA ARG A 110 -2.45 11.21 4.26
C ARG A 110 -3.33 10.91 3.07
N ILE A 111 -3.19 9.71 2.52
CA ILE A 111 -3.98 9.23 1.38
C ILE A 111 -4.67 7.93 1.77
N THR A 112 -5.93 7.81 1.43
CA THR A 112 -6.70 6.58 1.56
C THR A 112 -7.00 6.06 0.15
N SER A 113 -6.53 4.86 -0.14
CA SER A 113 -6.84 4.18 -1.40
C SER A 113 -8.07 3.29 -1.22
N PRO A 114 -9.12 3.44 -2.06
CA PRO A 114 -10.28 2.55 -2.05
C PRO A 114 -9.96 1.18 -2.67
N VAL A 115 -8.78 1.02 -3.25
CA VAL A 115 -8.40 -0.20 -3.97
C VAL A 115 -8.32 -1.39 -3.00
N SER A 116 -8.91 -2.49 -3.40
CA SER A 116 -8.75 -3.79 -2.75
C SER A 116 -8.00 -4.75 -3.67
N ARG A 117 -7.12 -5.57 -3.09
CA ARG A 117 -6.35 -6.56 -3.84
C ARG A 117 -6.38 -7.90 -3.13
N ASN A 118 -6.60 -8.95 -3.93
CA ASN A 118 -6.40 -10.33 -3.47
C ASN A 118 -4.91 -10.65 -3.59
N LEU A 119 -4.33 -11.18 -2.52
CA LEU A 119 -2.95 -11.62 -2.44
C LEU A 119 -2.91 -13.10 -2.20
N ASN A 120 -2.24 -13.84 -3.07
CA ASN A 120 -1.92 -15.24 -2.86
C ASN A 120 -0.71 -15.38 -1.92
N SER A 121 -0.38 -16.61 -1.55
CA SER A 121 0.86 -16.90 -0.81
C SER A 121 2.06 -16.37 -1.58
N GLY A 122 2.94 -15.65 -0.90
CA GLY A 122 4.14 -15.04 -1.49
C GLY A 122 3.93 -13.67 -2.15
N ASP A 123 2.69 -13.25 -2.41
CA ASP A 123 2.41 -11.91 -2.95
C ASP A 123 2.56 -10.84 -1.86
N SER A 124 2.97 -9.65 -2.27
CA SER A 124 3.16 -8.51 -1.38
C SER A 124 2.69 -7.20 -2.01
N ILE A 125 2.65 -6.16 -1.21
CA ILE A 125 2.46 -4.77 -1.68
C ILE A 125 3.64 -3.96 -1.18
N ALA A 126 4.22 -3.17 -2.09
CA ALA A 126 5.34 -2.29 -1.80
C ALA A 126 4.95 -0.82 -1.98
N LEU A 127 5.57 0.04 -1.20
CA LEU A 127 5.60 1.48 -1.39
C LEU A 127 6.91 1.82 -2.10
N VAL A 128 6.83 2.46 -3.24
CA VAL A 128 7.97 2.95 -4.03
C VAL A 128 7.92 4.47 -4.06
N LEU A 129 9.09 5.08 -3.93
CA LEU A 129 9.25 6.52 -3.88
C LEU A 129 10.33 6.94 -4.89
N HIS A 130 10.13 8.13 -5.47
CA HIS A 130 11.19 8.84 -6.19
C HIS A 130 11.20 10.31 -5.76
N SER A 131 12.35 10.79 -5.37
CA SER A 131 12.57 12.18 -4.98
C SER A 131 13.58 12.85 -5.94
N ASN A 132 13.27 14.06 -6.35
CA ASN A 132 14.21 14.88 -7.12
C ASN A 132 15.46 15.27 -6.31
N THR A 133 15.41 15.11 -4.98
CA THR A 133 16.55 15.33 -4.10
C THR A 133 17.08 13.97 -3.65
N PRO A 134 18.34 13.62 -3.98
CA PRO A 134 18.96 12.37 -3.57
C PRO A 134 19.07 12.25 -2.04
N SER A 135 19.11 11.02 -1.56
CA SER A 135 19.37 10.70 -0.15
C SER A 135 18.39 11.38 0.84
N THR A 136 17.15 11.56 0.42
CA THR A 136 16.08 12.12 1.25
C THR A 136 15.45 11.04 2.12
N SER A 137 15.09 11.38 3.36
CA SER A 137 14.49 10.45 4.31
C SER A 137 13.03 10.79 4.57
N PHE A 138 12.17 9.78 4.58
CA PHE A 138 10.73 9.87 4.78
C PHE A 138 10.29 8.91 5.87
N SER A 139 9.48 9.39 6.79
CA SER A 139 8.72 8.53 7.69
C SER A 139 7.39 8.16 7.07
N TYR A 140 6.99 6.91 7.16
CA TYR A 140 5.72 6.43 6.64
C TYR A 140 4.98 5.57 7.63
N VAL A 141 3.66 5.58 7.54
CA VAL A 141 2.75 4.67 8.23
C VAL A 141 1.72 4.20 7.21
N VAL A 142 1.63 2.90 7.03
CA VAL A 142 0.61 2.27 6.17
C VAL A 142 -0.30 1.42 7.05
N ARG A 143 -1.62 1.66 6.94
CA ARG A 143 -2.67 0.87 7.59
C ARG A 143 -3.52 0.20 6.55
N TYR A 144 -3.91 -1.03 6.80
CA TYR A 144 -4.76 -1.79 5.90
C TYR A 144 -5.60 -2.81 6.66
N ALA A 145 -6.71 -3.21 6.07
CA ALA A 145 -7.53 -4.29 6.58
C ALA A 145 -7.27 -5.57 5.79
N VAL A 146 -7.11 -6.69 6.49
CA VAL A 146 -6.92 -8.02 5.89
C VAL A 146 -8.11 -8.90 6.23
N THR A 147 -8.68 -9.51 5.20
CA THR A 147 -9.70 -10.55 5.32
C THR A 147 -9.09 -11.86 4.83
N LEU A 148 -9.15 -12.90 5.63
CA LEU A 148 -8.81 -14.26 5.21
C LEU A 148 -10.04 -14.86 4.51
N GLN A 149 -9.85 -15.42 3.34
CA GLN A 149 -10.86 -16.16 2.59
C GLN A 149 -10.52 -17.63 2.55
#